data_4a18b0e3256fb5ea6a972e536b5ebc8a
#
_entry.id   4a18b0e3256fb5ea6a972e536b5ebc8a
#
_cell.length_a   1.000
_cell.length_b   1.000
_cell.length_c   1.000
_cell.angle_alpha   90.00
_cell.angle_beta   90.00
_cell.angle_gamma   90.00
#
_symmetry.space_group_name_H-M   'P 1'
#
loop_
_entity.id
_entity.type
_entity.pdbx_description
1 polymer ?
#
loop_
_entity_poly.entity_id
_entity_poly.type
_entity_poly.pdbx_seq_one_letter_code
_entity_poly.pdbx_strand_id
1 'polypeptide(L)'
;FYDLCDELGLLVWQDFMFACAVYDLTDSFYDNIRLEARDNIIRLRNHPSLGMWCGNNEMEGAWVGWGIPQNQKLKQDYLTMFERLIPQMVEEYDPDRFYWPASPSSEGGFEDPFDEGRGDAHYWDVWHGKKPFEDIESKFFRFSSEYGFEAVPSMKTLRTVIHENQFN
;
A
#
# COMPACT_ATOMS: atom_id res chain seq x y z
N PHE A 1 -14.08 8.65 8.91
CA PHE A 1 -13.61 7.26 8.73
C PHE A 1 -12.98 6.73 10.01
N TYR A 2 -11.88 7.32 10.51
CA TYR A 2 -11.13 6.81 11.67
C TYR A 2 -11.97 6.76 12.94
N ASP A 3 -12.79 7.78 13.23
CA ASP A 3 -13.71 7.76 14.38
C ASP A 3 -14.63 6.54 14.38
N LEU A 4 -15.15 6.16 13.21
CA LEU A 4 -15.96 4.94 13.08
C LEU A 4 -15.14 3.66 13.27
N CYS A 5 -13.89 3.63 12.80
CA CYS A 5 -13.01 2.50 13.04
C CYS A 5 -12.70 2.36 14.52
N ASP A 6 -12.48 3.47 15.22
CA ASP A 6 -12.28 3.51 16.68
C ASP A 6 -13.51 2.95 17.42
N GLU A 7 -14.70 3.43 17.08
CA GLU A 7 -15.97 2.97 17.68
C GLU A 7 -16.27 1.49 17.43
N LEU A 8 -15.96 1.01 16.22
CA LEU A 8 -16.27 -0.36 15.79
C LEU A 8 -15.14 -1.37 16.12
N GLY A 9 -14.01 -0.91 16.66
CA GLY A 9 -12.85 -1.76 16.97
C GLY A 9 -12.17 -2.35 15.73
N LEU A 10 -12.15 -1.60 14.61
CA LEU A 10 -11.49 -2.00 13.37
C LEU A 10 -10.05 -1.54 13.37
N LEU A 11 -9.12 -2.42 12.97
CA LEU A 11 -7.73 -2.02 12.73
C LEU A 11 -7.59 -1.39 11.35
N VAL A 12 -6.84 -0.30 11.30
CA VAL A 12 -6.52 0.42 10.07
C VAL A 12 -5.04 0.24 9.75
N TRP A 13 -4.76 -0.30 8.58
CA TRP A 13 -3.47 -0.21 7.90
C TRP A 13 -3.50 1.06 7.06
N GLN A 14 -2.59 1.99 7.31
CA GLN A 14 -2.58 3.28 6.64
C GLN A 14 -1.35 3.46 5.76
N ASP A 15 -1.58 3.49 4.46
CA ASP A 15 -0.53 3.88 3.51
C ASP A 15 -0.33 5.40 3.50
N PHE A 16 0.93 5.82 3.33
CA PHE A 16 1.21 7.12 2.75
C PHE A 16 0.80 7.09 1.27
N MET A 17 0.36 8.23 0.73
CA MET A 17 -0.34 8.31 -0.56
C MET A 17 0.58 8.15 -1.77
N PHE A 18 1.35 7.05 -1.82
CA PHE A 18 2.22 6.66 -2.91
C PHE A 18 1.86 5.27 -3.39
N ALA A 19 1.56 5.13 -4.69
CA ALA A 19 1.12 3.85 -5.24
C ALA A 19 1.53 3.67 -6.69
N CYS A 20 1.93 2.46 -7.08
CA CYS A 20 2.05 1.98 -8.46
C CYS A 20 2.83 2.89 -9.41
N ALA A 21 3.76 3.71 -8.92
CA ALA A 21 4.49 4.70 -9.70
C ALA A 21 5.95 4.79 -9.29
N VAL A 22 6.75 5.50 -10.09
CA VAL A 22 8.15 5.83 -9.78
C VAL A 22 8.25 7.34 -9.68
N TYR A 23 8.84 7.84 -8.61
CA TYR A 23 8.94 9.27 -8.32
C TYR A 23 10.38 9.75 -8.45
N ASP A 24 10.56 10.89 -9.10
CA ASP A 24 11.83 11.65 -9.14
C ASP A 24 11.85 12.58 -7.92
N LEU A 25 12.73 12.30 -6.96
CA LEU A 25 12.81 13.04 -5.71
C LEU A 25 13.63 14.32 -5.91
N THR A 26 12.93 15.39 -6.28
CA THR A 26 13.52 16.74 -6.27
C THR A 26 13.53 17.32 -4.85
N ASP A 27 14.36 18.36 -4.60
CA ASP A 27 14.41 19.01 -3.27
C ASP A 27 13.05 19.55 -2.84
N SER A 28 12.31 20.16 -3.78
CA SER A 28 10.97 20.68 -3.49
C SER A 28 9.95 19.58 -3.18
N PHE A 29 10.08 18.42 -3.84
CA PHE A 29 9.21 17.28 -3.59
C PHE A 29 9.56 16.63 -2.24
N TYR A 30 10.85 16.51 -1.93
CA TYR A 30 11.32 16.05 -0.62
C TYR A 30 10.74 16.87 0.52
N ASP A 31 10.82 18.21 0.44
CA ASP A 31 10.27 19.10 1.44
C ASP A 31 8.75 18.99 1.56
N ASN A 32 8.05 18.84 0.43
CA ASN A 32 6.60 18.68 0.42
C ASN A 32 6.18 17.36 1.08
N ILE A 33 6.85 16.24 0.74
CA ILE A 33 6.59 14.94 1.37
C ILE A 33 6.79 15.01 2.88
N ARG A 34 7.87 15.67 3.33
CA ARG A 34 8.17 15.83 4.74
C ARG A 34 7.06 16.57 5.50
N LEU A 35 6.55 17.65 4.92
CA LEU A 35 5.46 18.43 5.52
C LEU A 35 4.15 17.64 5.53
N GLU A 36 3.81 16.99 4.43
CA GLU A 36 2.58 16.20 4.31
C GLU A 36 2.59 14.99 5.23
N ALA A 37 3.71 14.24 5.29
CA ALA A 37 3.86 13.11 6.20
C ALA A 37 3.67 13.55 7.65
N ARG A 38 4.36 14.63 8.08
CA ARG A 38 4.21 15.20 9.42
C ARG A 38 2.75 15.51 9.74
N ASP A 39 2.08 16.23 8.85
CA ASP A 39 0.71 16.70 9.10
C ASP A 39 -0.26 15.53 9.19
N ASN A 40 -0.11 14.50 8.34
CA ASN A 40 -0.94 13.29 8.41
C ASN A 40 -0.66 12.46 9.66
N ILE A 41 0.61 12.26 10.04
CA ILE A 41 0.97 11.51 11.24
C ILE A 41 0.37 12.21 12.47
N ILE A 42 0.60 13.51 12.65
CA ILE A 42 0.09 14.27 13.80
C ILE A 42 -1.44 14.22 13.87
N ARG A 43 -2.11 14.31 12.72
CA ARG A 43 -3.57 14.25 12.63
C ARG A 43 -4.14 12.89 13.01
N LEU A 44 -3.47 11.79 12.64
CA LEU A 44 -4.02 10.44 12.74
C LEU A 44 -3.50 9.62 13.93
N ARG A 45 -2.32 9.93 14.47
CA ARG A 45 -1.66 9.13 15.50
C ARG A 45 -2.48 8.87 16.77
N ASN A 46 -3.48 9.72 17.05
CA ASN A 46 -4.30 9.59 18.26
C ASN A 46 -5.47 8.61 18.10
N HIS A 47 -5.71 8.07 16.89
CA HIS A 47 -6.75 7.08 16.65
C HIS A 47 -6.28 5.70 17.13
N PRO A 48 -6.96 5.07 18.10
CA PRO A 48 -6.62 3.73 18.56
C PRO A 48 -6.81 2.66 17.48
N SER A 49 -7.65 2.91 16.48
CA SER A 49 -7.82 2.03 15.31
C SER A 49 -6.59 1.96 14.42
N LEU A 50 -5.77 3.01 14.37
CA LEU A 50 -4.59 3.03 13.53
C LEU A 50 -3.55 2.01 14.02
N GLY A 51 -3.40 0.90 13.30
CA GLY A 51 -2.52 -0.20 13.67
C GLY A 51 -1.08 -0.01 13.21
N MET A 52 -0.88 0.52 12.00
CA MET A 52 0.44 0.69 11.41
C MET A 52 0.45 1.73 10.29
N TRP A 53 1.65 2.20 9.98
CA TRP A 53 1.95 3.01 8.81
C TRP A 53 2.62 2.17 7.73
N CYS A 54 2.24 2.35 6.47
CA CYS A 54 2.91 1.75 5.33
C CYS A 54 3.41 2.84 4.37
N GLY A 55 4.62 2.67 3.87
CA GLY A 55 5.28 3.68 3.04
C GLY A 55 4.62 3.88 1.68
N ASN A 56 4.32 2.78 0.99
CA ASN A 56 3.73 2.82 -0.34
C ASN A 56 3.04 1.51 -0.74
N ASN A 57 2.19 1.61 -1.77
CA ASN A 57 1.58 0.46 -2.42
C ASN A 57 2.30 0.10 -3.72
N GLU A 58 2.74 -1.15 -3.83
CA GLU A 58 3.25 -1.84 -5.02
C GLU A 58 4.51 -1.25 -5.69
N MET A 59 5.13 -0.22 -5.15
CA MET A 59 6.29 0.40 -5.82
C MET A 59 7.53 -0.50 -5.79
N GLU A 60 7.76 -1.23 -4.69
CA GLU A 60 8.85 -2.19 -4.57
C GLU A 60 8.64 -3.39 -5.49
N GLY A 61 7.44 -3.97 -5.47
CA GLY A 61 7.05 -5.05 -6.37
C GLY A 61 7.09 -4.65 -7.84
N ALA A 62 6.63 -3.44 -8.16
CA ALA A 62 6.69 -2.90 -9.51
C ALA A 62 8.12 -2.75 -10.02
N TRP A 63 9.02 -2.25 -9.17
CA TRP A 63 10.44 -2.15 -9.52
C TRP A 63 11.06 -3.50 -9.88
N VAL A 64 10.73 -4.54 -9.12
CA VAL A 64 11.29 -5.89 -9.33
C VAL A 64 10.58 -6.63 -10.46
N GLY A 65 9.25 -6.50 -10.58
CA GLY A 65 8.43 -7.40 -11.41
C GLY A 65 7.76 -6.78 -12.63
N TRP A 66 7.58 -5.44 -12.71
CA TRP A 66 6.79 -4.83 -13.79
C TRP A 66 7.61 -4.30 -14.97
N GLY A 67 8.92 -4.59 -15.01
CA GLY A 67 9.78 -4.16 -16.11
C GLY A 67 10.07 -2.66 -16.13
N ILE A 68 10.01 -1.99 -14.98
CA ILE A 68 10.41 -0.59 -14.84
C ILE A 68 11.88 -0.45 -15.23
N PRO A 69 12.25 0.54 -16.06
CA PRO A 69 13.65 0.77 -16.44
C PRO A 69 14.54 0.96 -15.22
N GLN A 70 15.56 0.13 -15.09
CA GLN A 70 16.49 0.15 -13.96
C GLN A 70 17.34 1.42 -13.99
N ASN A 71 17.04 2.37 -13.12
CA ASN A 71 17.72 3.65 -13.00
C ASN A 71 18.21 3.84 -11.56
N GLN A 72 19.52 3.96 -11.38
CA GLN A 72 20.16 4.06 -10.06
C GLN A 72 19.68 5.28 -9.27
N LYS A 73 19.40 6.42 -9.94
CA LYS A 73 18.87 7.60 -9.27
C LYS A 73 17.47 7.32 -8.71
N LEU A 74 16.57 6.79 -9.53
CA LEU A 74 15.19 6.48 -9.09
C LEU A 74 15.16 5.43 -7.98
N LYS A 75 16.09 4.44 -8.02
CA LYS A 75 16.25 3.48 -6.92
C LYS A 75 16.70 4.18 -5.64
N GLN A 76 17.67 5.08 -5.72
CA GLN A 76 18.13 5.84 -4.57
C GLN A 76 17.05 6.79 -4.03
N ASP A 77 16.27 7.40 -4.92
CA ASP A 77 15.13 8.24 -4.55
C ASP A 77 14.09 7.44 -3.76
N TYR A 78 13.73 6.22 -4.22
CA TYR A 78 12.85 5.30 -3.50
C TYR A 78 13.37 4.98 -2.09
N LEU A 79 14.63 4.56 -1.98
CA LEU A 79 15.25 4.24 -0.68
C LEU A 79 15.28 5.46 0.24
N THR A 80 15.50 6.64 -0.32
CA THR A 80 15.50 7.90 0.44
C THR A 80 14.10 8.22 0.95
N MET A 81 13.06 8.03 0.15
CA MET A 81 11.67 8.30 0.55
C MET A 81 11.17 7.30 1.60
N PHE A 82 11.25 6.01 1.29
CA PHE A 82 10.52 4.97 2.02
C PHE A 82 11.34 4.23 3.08
N GLU A 83 12.66 4.27 3.00
CA GLU A 83 13.52 3.62 4.00
C GLU A 83 14.33 4.62 4.85
N ARG A 84 14.19 5.93 4.61
CA ARG A 84 14.84 6.96 5.43
C ARG A 84 13.90 8.09 5.83
N LEU A 85 13.37 8.87 4.87
CA LEU A 85 12.57 10.06 5.19
C LEU A 85 11.29 9.72 5.96
N ILE A 86 10.42 8.89 5.39
CA ILE A 86 9.13 8.57 6.00
C ILE A 86 9.28 7.84 7.33
N PRO A 87 10.14 6.80 7.48
CA PRO A 87 10.34 6.18 8.80
C PRO A 87 10.94 7.15 9.83
N GLN A 88 11.80 8.10 9.44
CA GLN A 88 12.26 9.16 10.37
C GLN A 88 11.10 10.06 10.81
N MET A 89 10.16 10.39 9.92
CA MET A 89 8.97 11.17 10.28
C MET A 89 8.06 10.38 11.24
N VAL A 90 7.90 9.08 11.00
CA VAL A 90 7.13 8.22 11.93
C VAL A 90 7.82 8.14 13.28
N GLU A 91 9.11 7.90 13.33
CA GLU A 91 9.90 7.87 14.57
C GLU A 91 9.81 9.18 15.35
N GLU A 92 9.79 10.33 14.67
CA GLU A 92 9.71 11.65 15.31
C GLU A 92 8.31 11.95 15.86
N TYR A 93 7.23 11.56 15.15
CA TYR A 93 5.88 12.02 15.47
C TYR A 93 4.93 10.93 15.98
N ASP A 94 5.25 9.64 15.81
CA ASP A 94 4.46 8.48 16.27
C ASP A 94 5.37 7.26 16.53
N PRO A 95 6.36 7.37 17.45
CA PRO A 95 7.45 6.40 17.64
C PRO A 95 6.99 5.01 18.10
N ASP A 96 5.83 4.92 18.70
CA ASP A 96 5.30 3.66 19.23
C ASP A 96 4.57 2.84 18.15
N ARG A 97 4.38 3.40 16.95
CA ARG A 97 3.63 2.74 15.87
C ARG A 97 4.55 2.11 14.85
N PHE A 98 4.21 0.87 14.48
CA PHE A 98 4.95 0.13 13.49
C PHE A 98 4.91 0.80 12.12
N TYR A 99 6.06 0.83 11.44
CA TYR A 99 6.19 1.27 10.05
C TYR A 99 6.62 0.12 9.15
N TRP A 100 5.95 -0.03 8.01
CA TRP A 100 6.25 -0.98 6.96
C TRP A 100 6.63 -0.25 5.67
N PRO A 101 7.78 -0.57 4.99
CA PRO A 101 8.28 0.29 3.91
C PRO A 101 7.44 0.26 2.64
N ALA A 102 6.85 -0.87 2.29
CA ALA A 102 6.03 -1.08 1.09
C ALA A 102 5.04 -2.24 1.27
N SER A 103 4.03 -2.31 0.43
CA SER A 103 3.12 -3.45 0.32
C SER A 103 2.95 -3.82 -1.16
N PRO A 104 3.30 -5.05 -1.63
CA PRO A 104 3.95 -6.10 -0.83
C PRO A 104 5.43 -5.81 -0.59
N SER A 105 5.97 -6.35 0.50
CA SER A 105 7.39 -6.27 0.80
C SER A 105 7.84 -7.43 1.68
N SER A 106 9.14 -7.75 1.62
CA SER A 106 9.81 -8.69 2.49
C SER A 106 10.84 -7.97 3.37
N GLU A 107 10.43 -6.89 4.05
CA GLU A 107 11.23 -6.01 4.91
C GLU A 107 12.00 -4.89 4.19
N GLY A 108 11.70 -4.64 2.90
CA GLY A 108 12.32 -3.55 2.14
C GLY A 108 13.58 -3.94 1.35
N GLY A 109 14.28 -2.96 0.81
CA GLY A 109 15.55 -3.16 0.09
C GLY A 109 15.42 -3.80 -1.27
N PHE A 110 14.22 -4.01 -1.80
CA PHE A 110 13.95 -4.77 -3.03
C PHE A 110 14.37 -6.25 -2.95
N GLU A 111 14.48 -6.80 -1.74
CA GLU A 111 14.79 -8.22 -1.53
C GLU A 111 13.53 -9.06 -1.60
N ASP A 112 13.27 -9.62 -2.80
CA ASP A 112 12.16 -10.53 -3.05
C ASP A 112 10.82 -10.09 -2.42
N PRO A 113 10.23 -8.98 -2.89
CA PRO A 113 8.98 -8.46 -2.34
C PRO A 113 7.77 -9.40 -2.56
N PHE A 114 7.97 -10.49 -3.29
CA PHE A 114 6.95 -11.51 -3.56
C PHE A 114 7.16 -12.82 -2.77
N ASP A 115 8.03 -12.84 -1.76
CA ASP A 115 8.25 -14.02 -0.92
C ASP A 115 6.98 -14.36 -0.12
N GLU A 116 6.38 -15.51 -0.40
CA GLU A 116 5.13 -15.94 0.26
C GLU A 116 5.32 -16.21 1.78
N GLY A 117 6.55 -16.44 2.23
CA GLY A 117 6.87 -16.78 3.63
C GLY A 117 7.27 -15.60 4.50
N ARG A 118 7.48 -14.39 3.91
CA ARG A 118 7.92 -13.19 4.62
C ARG A 118 7.05 -11.99 4.30
N GLY A 119 6.89 -11.09 5.26
CA GLY A 119 6.15 -9.86 5.08
C GLY A 119 4.70 -10.06 4.68
N ASP A 120 4.27 -9.32 3.68
CA ASP A 120 2.93 -9.38 3.12
C ASP A 120 2.95 -9.69 1.61
N ALA A 121 1.81 -10.15 1.09
CA ALA A 121 1.69 -10.57 -0.30
C ALA A 121 0.42 -9.99 -0.95
N HIS A 122 0.55 -9.62 -2.22
CA HIS A 122 -0.57 -9.32 -3.11
C HIS A 122 -0.82 -10.49 -4.04
N TYR A 123 -2.05 -11.02 -4.04
CA TYR A 123 -2.44 -12.14 -4.87
C TYR A 123 -3.50 -11.75 -5.90
N TRP A 124 -3.08 -11.49 -7.13
CA TRP A 124 -3.93 -11.10 -8.25
C TRP A 124 -3.96 -12.12 -9.39
N ASP A 125 -3.41 -13.31 -9.17
CA ASP A 125 -3.27 -14.33 -10.23
C ASP A 125 -4.60 -14.83 -10.78
N VAL A 126 -5.65 -14.86 -9.96
CA VAL A 126 -7.00 -15.23 -10.41
C VAL A 126 -7.54 -14.20 -11.40
N TRP A 127 -7.26 -12.92 -11.21
CA TRP A 127 -7.70 -11.88 -12.13
C TRP A 127 -6.67 -11.63 -13.24
N HIS A 128 -5.50 -11.06 -12.91
CA HIS A 128 -4.48 -10.68 -13.89
C HIS A 128 -3.75 -11.88 -14.48
N GLY A 129 -3.47 -12.91 -13.67
CA GLY A 129 -2.82 -14.15 -14.08
C GLY A 129 -3.74 -15.14 -14.79
N LYS A 130 -5.08 -14.88 -14.80
CA LYS A 130 -6.11 -15.75 -15.40
C LYS A 130 -6.08 -17.19 -14.87
N LYS A 131 -5.64 -17.38 -13.63
CA LYS A 131 -5.67 -18.67 -12.97
C LYS A 131 -7.09 -19.00 -12.46
N PRO A 132 -7.42 -20.29 -12.31
CA PRO A 132 -8.69 -20.69 -11.70
C PRO A 132 -8.76 -20.28 -10.23
N PHE A 133 -9.97 -20.11 -9.69
CA PHE A 133 -10.18 -19.73 -8.28
C PHE A 133 -9.53 -20.73 -7.30
N GLU A 134 -9.49 -22.00 -7.68
CA GLU A 134 -8.88 -23.07 -6.87
C GLU A 134 -7.37 -22.88 -6.67
N ASP A 135 -6.70 -22.06 -7.50
CA ASP A 135 -5.26 -21.77 -7.33
C ASP A 135 -4.95 -21.16 -5.96
N ILE A 136 -5.90 -20.38 -5.39
CA ILE A 136 -5.74 -19.78 -4.07
C ILE A 136 -5.59 -20.83 -2.95
N GLU A 137 -6.16 -22.04 -3.13
CA GLU A 137 -6.05 -23.12 -2.15
C GLU A 137 -4.63 -23.66 -2.01
N SER A 138 -3.77 -23.39 -2.99
CA SER A 138 -2.34 -23.78 -3.00
C SER A 138 -1.44 -22.72 -2.35
N LYS A 139 -1.98 -21.58 -1.95
CA LYS A 139 -1.23 -20.42 -1.43
C LYS A 139 -1.26 -20.35 0.08
N PHE A 140 -0.09 -20.13 0.68
CA PHE A 140 0.08 -20.09 2.13
C PHE A 140 0.88 -18.86 2.54
N PHE A 141 0.36 -17.67 2.13
CA PHE A 141 1.00 -16.41 2.49
C PHE A 141 1.05 -16.21 4.00
N ARG A 142 2.16 -15.67 4.49
CA ARG A 142 2.26 -15.25 5.88
C ARG A 142 1.19 -14.20 6.23
N PHE A 143 0.98 -13.24 5.35
CA PHE A 143 -0.09 -12.26 5.39
C PHE A 143 -0.47 -11.88 3.95
N SER A 144 -1.73 -11.94 3.59
CA SER A 144 -2.22 -11.46 2.30
C SER A 144 -2.89 -10.12 2.52
N SER A 145 -2.21 -9.05 2.14
CA SER A 145 -2.70 -7.66 2.27
C SER A 145 -3.67 -7.30 1.15
N GLU A 146 -3.47 -7.88 -0.04
CA GLU A 146 -4.37 -7.71 -1.17
C GLU A 146 -4.64 -9.03 -1.89
N TYR A 147 -5.88 -9.24 -2.26
CA TYR A 147 -6.31 -10.33 -3.15
C TYR A 147 -7.69 -10.01 -3.71
N GLY A 148 -8.07 -10.67 -4.80
CA GLY A 148 -9.44 -10.56 -5.27
C GLY A 148 -9.64 -10.83 -6.73
N PHE A 149 -10.85 -10.51 -7.14
CA PHE A 149 -11.33 -10.57 -8.50
C PHE A 149 -12.27 -9.40 -8.75
N GLU A 150 -12.36 -8.93 -9.99
CA GLU A 150 -13.27 -7.86 -10.35
C GLU A 150 -14.70 -8.21 -9.97
N ALA A 151 -15.33 -7.36 -9.19
CA ALA A 151 -16.69 -7.54 -8.72
C ALA A 151 -17.56 -6.34 -9.07
N VAL A 152 -18.75 -6.63 -9.55
CA VAL A 152 -19.73 -5.59 -9.84
C VAL A 152 -20.29 -5.04 -8.52
N PRO A 153 -20.41 -3.71 -8.35
CA PRO A 153 -21.03 -3.12 -7.18
C PRO A 153 -22.50 -3.58 -7.01
N SER A 154 -23.05 -3.35 -5.82
CA SER A 154 -24.46 -3.69 -5.59
C SER A 154 -25.39 -2.96 -6.58
N MET A 155 -26.52 -3.55 -6.94
CA MET A 155 -27.52 -2.94 -7.81
C MET A 155 -27.99 -1.57 -7.31
N LYS A 156 -28.02 -1.36 -5.97
CA LYS A 156 -28.30 -0.05 -5.38
C LYS A 156 -27.27 0.99 -5.78
N THR A 157 -25.99 0.65 -5.76
CA THR A 157 -24.90 1.54 -6.18
C THR A 157 -24.92 1.76 -7.69
N LEU A 158 -25.10 0.69 -8.48
CA LEU A 158 -25.15 0.80 -9.95
C LEU A 158 -26.26 1.77 -10.41
N ARG A 159 -27.44 1.72 -9.80
CA ARG A 159 -28.55 2.64 -10.14
C ARG A 159 -28.27 4.10 -9.85
N THR A 160 -27.22 4.43 -9.09
CA THR A 160 -26.82 5.83 -8.87
C THR A 160 -25.98 6.41 -10.00
N VAL A 161 -25.35 5.54 -10.82
CA VAL A 161 -24.37 5.93 -11.86
C VAL A 161 -24.74 5.46 -13.27
N ILE A 162 -25.65 4.49 -13.40
CA ILE A 162 -26.07 3.89 -14.66
C ILE A 162 -27.60 4.01 -14.79
N HIS A 163 -28.07 4.46 -15.95
CA HIS A 163 -29.52 4.49 -16.24
C HIS A 163 -30.06 3.07 -16.47
N GLU A 164 -31.31 2.82 -16.06
CA GLU A 164 -31.94 1.49 -16.13
C GLU A 164 -31.92 0.87 -17.53
N ASN A 165 -32.00 1.67 -18.58
CA ASN A 165 -31.95 1.20 -19.97
C ASN A 165 -30.54 0.79 -20.45
N GLN A 166 -29.51 0.93 -19.60
CA GLN A 166 -28.12 0.55 -19.89
C GLN A 166 -27.70 -0.73 -19.15
N PHE A 167 -28.60 -1.33 -18.37
CA PHE A 167 -28.38 -2.65 -17.78
C PHE A 167 -28.67 -3.72 -18.84
N ASN A 168 -27.64 -4.18 -19.54
CA ASN A 168 -27.73 -5.22 -20.58
C ASN A 168 -27.06 -6.49 -20.11
#